data_531f92df35a31f40a777e3976824b04c
#
_entry.id   531f92df35a31f40a777e3976824b04c
#
_cell.length_a   1.000
_cell.length_b   1.000
_cell.length_c   1.000
_cell.angle_alpha   90.00
_cell.angle_beta   90.00
_cell.angle_gamma   90.00
#
_symmetry.space_group_name_H-M   'P 1'
#
loop_
_entity.id
_entity.type
_entity.pdbx_description
1 polymer ?
#
loop_
_entity_poly.entity_id
_entity_poly.type
_entity_poly.pdbx_seq_one_letter_code
_entity_poly.pdbx_strand_id
1 'polypeptide(L)'
;MTFNAAVLDVDGTVVRGDDPIPGAPAGYRRLRAAGIDPLFVSNNPTKAPPAYVDRLGGAGYDVAADRVFTAGSVTARYLRERHADDELLCIGEQGLVDQLTDAGLATTDDVEAADALVVSIDREFDYDDLCVALWTLDRGVPFIGTDPDVVIPAAERDVPGSGAVIRAVAGVAGREPDAVLGKPSELAVEMVRERLSCPPEECLVVGDRVDTDIALGERAGMTTVLVRSGVDNDAAPGEDGPAPDHVIDHLGQIDRVLA
;
A
#
# COMPACT_ATOMS: atom_id res chain seq x y z
N MET A 1 13.03 5.44 -24.35
CA MET A 1 11.75 4.69 -24.23
C MET A 1 10.64 5.72 -24.02
N THR A 2 9.44 5.49 -24.52
CA THR A 2 8.33 6.43 -24.32
C THR A 2 7.43 5.84 -23.25
N PHE A 3 7.29 6.53 -22.11
CA PHE A 3 6.39 6.12 -21.04
C PHE A 3 5.04 6.82 -21.20
N ASN A 4 3.95 6.11 -20.93
CA ASN A 4 2.59 6.58 -21.04
C ASN A 4 1.85 6.63 -19.70
N ALA A 5 2.33 5.88 -18.68
CA ALA A 5 1.79 5.93 -17.33
C ALA A 5 2.88 5.83 -16.27
N ALA A 6 2.56 6.28 -15.05
CA ALA A 6 3.43 6.18 -13.89
C ALA A 6 2.64 5.79 -12.64
N VAL A 7 3.00 4.69 -12.02
CA VAL A 7 2.55 4.31 -10.68
C VAL A 7 3.43 5.04 -9.68
N LEU A 8 2.83 5.84 -8.82
CA LEU A 8 3.52 6.63 -7.82
C LEU A 8 3.13 6.13 -6.41
N ASP A 9 4.10 5.71 -5.64
CA ASP A 9 3.89 5.55 -4.21
C ASP A 9 3.60 6.92 -3.57
N VAL A 10 3.02 6.92 -2.37
CA VAL A 10 2.58 8.14 -1.70
C VAL A 10 3.54 8.55 -0.57
N ASP A 11 3.63 7.75 0.49
CA ASP A 11 4.35 8.10 1.72
C ASP A 11 5.84 7.84 1.57
N GLY A 12 6.67 8.87 1.61
CA GLY A 12 8.12 8.77 1.35
C GLY A 12 8.51 9.11 -0.09
N THR A 13 7.57 9.07 -1.02
CA THR A 13 7.78 9.33 -2.45
C THR A 13 7.26 10.70 -2.89
N VAL A 14 6.00 11.02 -2.60
CA VAL A 14 5.39 12.31 -2.97
C VAL A 14 5.08 13.20 -1.78
N VAL A 15 4.75 12.61 -0.63
CA VAL A 15 4.51 13.33 0.63
C VAL A 15 5.20 12.64 1.81
N ARG A 16 5.43 13.40 2.89
CA ARG A 16 5.78 12.89 4.21
C ARG A 16 4.82 13.52 5.23
N GLY A 17 3.97 12.69 5.84
CA GLY A 17 2.78 13.21 6.52
C GLY A 17 1.88 13.94 5.51
N ASP A 18 1.51 15.17 5.79
CA ASP A 18 0.71 16.01 4.88
C ASP A 18 1.56 16.96 4.02
N ASP A 19 2.88 17.01 4.25
CA ASP A 19 3.79 17.92 3.55
C ASP A 19 4.33 17.26 2.26
N PRO A 20 4.38 18.01 1.14
CA PRO A 20 4.98 17.51 -0.08
C PRO A 20 6.50 17.33 0.06
N ILE A 21 7.05 16.25 -0.45
CA ILE A 21 8.49 16.05 -0.54
C ILE A 21 9.09 17.12 -1.46
N PRO A 22 10.18 17.82 -1.02
CA PRO A 22 10.77 18.87 -1.82
C PRO A 22 11.11 18.45 -3.24
N GLY A 23 10.57 19.17 -4.23
CA GLY A 23 10.73 18.87 -5.64
C GLY A 23 9.72 17.88 -6.23
N ALA A 24 9.07 17.03 -5.43
CA ALA A 24 8.15 16.01 -5.94
C ALA A 24 6.94 16.60 -6.70
N PRO A 25 6.29 17.71 -6.26
CA PRO A 25 5.23 18.33 -7.05
C PRO A 25 5.70 18.85 -8.42
N ALA A 26 6.97 19.26 -8.52
CA ALA A 26 7.53 19.65 -9.82
C ALA A 26 7.76 18.44 -10.74
N GLY A 27 8.24 17.32 -10.20
CA GLY A 27 8.36 16.04 -10.92
C GLY A 27 7.00 15.53 -11.42
N TYR A 28 5.98 15.55 -10.57
CA TYR A 28 4.61 15.22 -10.97
C TYR A 28 4.11 16.07 -12.15
N ARG A 29 4.30 17.39 -12.08
CA ARG A 29 3.92 18.27 -13.21
C ARG A 29 4.68 17.96 -14.51
N ARG A 30 5.93 17.51 -14.40
CA ARG A 30 6.71 17.07 -15.59
C ARG A 30 6.15 15.79 -16.20
N LEU A 31 5.78 14.79 -15.36
CA LEU A 31 5.10 13.59 -15.85
C LEU A 31 3.82 13.97 -16.60
N ARG A 32 2.98 14.81 -16.00
CA ARG A 32 1.74 15.30 -16.63
C ARG A 32 2.00 16.06 -17.93
N ALA A 33 3.00 16.93 -17.96
CA ALA A 33 3.38 17.70 -19.15
C ALA A 33 3.94 16.83 -20.28
N ALA A 34 4.55 15.69 -19.94
CA ALA A 34 5.00 14.68 -20.91
C ALA A 34 3.86 13.76 -21.37
N GLY A 35 2.62 13.95 -20.92
CA GLY A 35 1.47 13.10 -21.25
C GLY A 35 1.42 11.78 -20.50
N ILE A 36 2.26 11.61 -19.47
CA ILE A 36 2.30 10.41 -18.64
C ILE A 36 1.17 10.48 -17.61
N ASP A 37 0.33 9.44 -17.57
CA ASP A 37 -0.84 9.35 -16.70
C ASP A 37 -0.48 8.77 -15.33
N PRO A 38 -0.59 9.53 -14.21
CA PRO A 38 -0.20 9.05 -12.90
C PRO A 38 -1.32 8.24 -12.24
N LEU A 39 -0.92 7.18 -11.53
CA LEU A 39 -1.73 6.37 -10.64
C LEU A 39 -1.04 6.34 -9.28
N PHE A 40 -1.72 6.76 -8.21
CA PHE A 40 -1.17 6.72 -6.86
C PHE A 40 -1.53 5.41 -6.17
N VAL A 41 -0.54 4.75 -5.55
CA VAL A 41 -0.72 3.47 -4.87
C VAL A 41 -0.04 3.50 -3.51
N SER A 42 -0.83 3.40 -2.44
CA SER A 42 -0.35 3.45 -1.06
C SER A 42 -0.63 2.15 -0.31
N ASN A 43 0.32 1.69 0.50
CA ASN A 43 0.10 0.57 1.43
C ASN A 43 -0.66 0.97 2.71
N ASN A 44 -1.08 2.22 2.84
CA ASN A 44 -1.89 2.62 3.98
C ASN A 44 -3.34 2.09 3.84
N PRO A 45 -3.83 1.27 4.78
CA PRO A 45 -5.18 0.70 4.73
C PRO A 45 -6.24 1.59 5.39
N THR A 46 -5.84 2.63 6.17
CA THR A 46 -6.75 3.35 7.07
C THR A 46 -7.54 4.47 6.40
N LYS A 47 -7.15 4.88 5.18
CA LYS A 47 -7.79 5.98 4.44
C LYS A 47 -8.30 5.51 3.09
N ALA A 48 -9.56 5.79 2.82
CA ALA A 48 -10.17 5.54 1.51
C ALA A 48 -9.66 6.52 0.44
N PRO A 49 -9.72 6.18 -0.87
CA PRO A 49 -9.27 7.02 -1.97
C PRO A 49 -9.75 8.48 -1.94
N PRO A 50 -11.00 8.82 -1.58
CA PRO A 50 -11.42 10.23 -1.47
C PRO A 50 -10.60 11.06 -0.48
N ALA A 51 -10.19 10.49 0.66
CA ALA A 51 -9.36 11.20 1.64
C ALA A 51 -7.95 11.47 1.10
N TYR A 52 -7.46 10.65 0.18
CA TYR A 52 -6.21 10.90 -0.54
C TYR A 52 -6.32 12.04 -1.54
N VAL A 53 -7.46 12.23 -2.18
CA VAL A 53 -7.68 13.37 -3.08
C VAL A 53 -7.48 14.69 -2.34
N ASP A 54 -8.08 14.82 -1.16
CA ASP A 54 -7.93 16.02 -0.32
C ASP A 54 -6.49 16.21 0.16
N ARG A 55 -5.86 15.14 0.66
CA ARG A 55 -4.48 15.14 1.16
C ARG A 55 -3.48 15.52 0.06
N LEU A 56 -3.56 14.85 -1.08
CA LEU A 56 -2.67 15.08 -2.22
C LEU A 56 -2.95 16.44 -2.87
N GLY A 57 -4.22 16.87 -2.92
CA GLY A 57 -4.61 18.19 -3.38
C GLY A 57 -3.98 19.30 -2.56
N GLY A 58 -4.00 19.18 -1.22
CA GLY A 58 -3.32 20.09 -0.30
C GLY A 58 -1.81 20.14 -0.50
N ALA A 59 -1.19 19.05 -0.93
CA ALA A 59 0.23 18.95 -1.23
C ALA A 59 0.60 19.36 -2.67
N GLY A 60 -0.37 19.79 -3.50
CA GLY A 60 -0.15 20.32 -4.85
C GLY A 60 -0.19 19.29 -5.97
N TYR A 61 -0.87 18.15 -5.75
CA TYR A 61 -1.14 17.11 -6.74
C TYR A 61 -2.61 17.15 -7.16
N ASP A 62 -2.87 17.27 -8.46
CA ASP A 62 -4.22 17.19 -9.02
C ASP A 62 -4.55 15.74 -9.35
N VAL A 63 -5.33 15.07 -8.51
CA VAL A 63 -5.65 13.66 -8.62
C VAL A 63 -7.15 13.40 -8.38
N ALA A 64 -7.74 12.51 -9.18
CA ALA A 64 -9.10 12.04 -8.97
C ALA A 64 -9.10 10.73 -8.13
N ALA A 65 -10.19 10.46 -7.41
CA ALA A 65 -10.28 9.30 -6.51
C ALA A 65 -10.10 7.96 -7.23
N ASP A 66 -10.51 7.87 -8.50
CA ASP A 66 -10.32 6.68 -9.33
C ASP A 66 -8.86 6.47 -9.78
N ARG A 67 -7.98 7.43 -9.50
CA ARG A 67 -6.52 7.37 -9.72
C ARG A 67 -5.74 7.16 -8.44
N VAL A 68 -6.40 6.66 -7.39
CA VAL A 68 -5.78 6.29 -6.11
C VAL A 68 -6.18 4.87 -5.73
N PHE A 69 -5.21 4.05 -5.36
CA PHE A 69 -5.40 2.77 -4.69
C PHE A 69 -4.73 2.77 -3.33
N THR A 70 -5.37 2.10 -2.38
CA THR A 70 -4.84 1.89 -1.04
C THR A 70 -4.85 0.41 -0.70
N ALA A 71 -4.07 0.00 0.31
CA ALA A 71 -4.17 -1.37 0.82
C ALA A 71 -5.59 -1.70 1.28
N GLY A 72 -6.35 -0.71 1.81
CA GLY A 72 -7.76 -0.88 2.11
C GLY A 72 -8.60 -1.21 0.88
N SER A 73 -8.35 -0.56 -0.27
CA SER A 73 -9.03 -0.87 -1.54
C SER A 73 -8.72 -2.29 -2.04
N VAL A 74 -7.46 -2.71 -1.92
CA VAL A 74 -7.03 -4.07 -2.30
C VAL A 74 -7.67 -5.10 -1.37
N THR A 75 -7.69 -4.82 -0.07
CA THR A 75 -8.30 -5.68 0.95
C THR A 75 -9.80 -5.84 0.72
N ALA A 76 -10.51 -4.74 0.50
CA ALA A 76 -11.95 -4.79 0.21
C ALA A 76 -12.26 -5.59 -1.06
N ARG A 77 -11.46 -5.47 -2.13
CA ARG A 77 -11.63 -6.27 -3.34
C ARG A 77 -11.37 -7.75 -3.06
N TYR A 78 -10.27 -8.10 -2.38
CA TYR A 78 -9.94 -9.48 -2.03
C TYR A 78 -11.08 -10.16 -1.24
N LEU A 79 -11.58 -9.48 -0.23
CA LEU A 79 -12.64 -10.00 0.64
C LEU A 79 -13.97 -10.14 -0.12
N ARG A 80 -14.33 -9.18 -0.98
CA ARG A 80 -15.53 -9.32 -1.84
C ARG A 80 -15.46 -10.49 -2.82
N GLU A 81 -14.28 -10.82 -3.30
CA GLU A 81 -14.10 -11.93 -4.24
C GLU A 81 -14.06 -13.31 -3.56
N ARG A 82 -13.66 -13.39 -2.29
CA ARG A 82 -13.37 -14.65 -1.61
C ARG A 82 -14.13 -14.88 -0.31
N HIS A 83 -14.64 -13.81 0.30
CA HIS A 83 -15.22 -13.76 1.64
C HIS A 83 -16.51 -12.92 1.67
N ALA A 84 -17.27 -12.87 0.57
CA ALA A 84 -18.42 -11.98 0.40
C ALA A 84 -19.56 -12.23 1.40
N ASP A 85 -19.71 -13.47 1.83
CA ASP A 85 -20.78 -13.90 2.74
C ASP A 85 -20.24 -14.16 4.18
N ASP A 86 -18.94 -13.90 4.42
CA ASP A 86 -18.29 -14.16 5.70
C ASP A 86 -18.47 -13.00 6.68
N GLU A 87 -18.58 -13.33 7.97
CA GLU A 87 -18.49 -12.37 9.08
C GLU A 87 -17.03 -12.11 9.40
N LEU A 88 -16.55 -10.88 9.18
CA LEU A 88 -15.15 -10.50 9.30
C LEU A 88 -14.86 -9.92 10.68
N LEU A 89 -13.97 -10.53 11.45
CA LEU A 89 -13.40 -9.91 12.64
C LEU A 89 -12.18 -9.09 12.20
N CYS A 90 -12.17 -7.81 12.57
CA CYS A 90 -11.11 -6.88 12.15
C CYS A 90 -10.31 -6.41 13.37
N ILE A 91 -9.00 -6.63 13.36
CA ILE A 91 -8.05 -5.92 14.21
C ILE A 91 -7.40 -4.84 13.36
N GLY A 92 -7.79 -3.59 13.58
CA GLY A 92 -7.37 -2.46 12.77
C GLY A 92 -8.19 -1.22 13.02
N GLU A 93 -7.69 -0.08 12.53
CA GLU A 93 -8.38 1.20 12.73
C GLU A 93 -9.77 1.23 12.06
N GLN A 94 -10.67 2.03 12.64
CA GLN A 94 -12.04 2.23 12.17
C GLN A 94 -12.11 2.57 10.68
N GLY A 95 -11.14 3.33 10.16
CA GLY A 95 -11.11 3.69 8.74
C GLY A 95 -10.95 2.51 7.77
N LEU A 96 -10.41 1.37 8.21
CA LEU A 96 -10.46 0.13 7.43
C LEU A 96 -11.86 -0.51 7.53
N VAL A 97 -12.40 -0.63 8.74
CA VAL A 97 -13.74 -1.21 8.97
C VAL A 97 -14.80 -0.47 8.15
N ASP A 98 -14.74 0.86 8.13
CA ASP A 98 -15.64 1.69 7.32
C ASP A 98 -15.53 1.35 5.82
N GLN A 99 -14.31 1.19 5.30
CA GLN A 99 -14.09 0.83 3.89
C GLN A 99 -14.65 -0.57 3.55
N LEU A 100 -14.52 -1.54 4.47
CA LEU A 100 -15.08 -2.89 4.29
C LEU A 100 -16.61 -2.85 4.31
N THR A 101 -17.19 -2.12 5.25
CA THR A 101 -18.64 -1.94 5.36
C THR A 101 -19.22 -1.22 4.13
N ASP A 102 -18.57 -0.15 3.66
CA ASP A 102 -18.94 0.57 2.43
C ASP A 102 -18.85 -0.31 1.18
N ALA A 103 -17.97 -1.31 1.20
CA ALA A 103 -17.86 -2.33 0.17
C ALA A 103 -18.94 -3.43 0.25
N GLY A 104 -19.84 -3.37 1.27
CA GLY A 104 -20.92 -4.31 1.49
C GLY A 104 -20.52 -5.60 2.21
N LEU A 105 -19.36 -5.60 2.91
CA LEU A 105 -18.89 -6.72 3.71
C LEU A 105 -19.43 -6.63 5.14
N ALA A 106 -19.75 -7.77 5.73
CA ALA A 106 -20.20 -7.86 7.11
C ALA A 106 -19.00 -7.92 8.06
N THR A 107 -19.07 -7.18 9.18
CA THR A 107 -18.04 -7.19 10.22
C THR A 107 -18.64 -7.54 11.58
N THR A 108 -17.88 -8.21 12.44
CA THR A 108 -18.29 -8.65 13.76
C THR A 108 -17.21 -8.44 14.80
N ASP A 109 -17.61 -8.21 16.06
CA ASP A 109 -16.72 -8.21 17.21
C ASP A 109 -16.82 -9.55 17.98
N ASP A 110 -17.69 -10.48 17.53
CA ASP A 110 -17.90 -11.78 18.18
C ASP A 110 -16.95 -12.82 17.60
N VAL A 111 -16.00 -13.26 18.44
CA VAL A 111 -15.02 -14.31 18.09
C VAL A 111 -15.70 -15.58 17.58
N GLU A 112 -16.86 -15.96 18.16
CA GLU A 112 -17.56 -17.18 17.79
C GLU A 112 -18.33 -17.06 16.44
N ALA A 113 -18.66 -15.84 16.04
CA ALA A 113 -19.33 -15.57 14.77
C ALA A 113 -18.34 -15.37 13.60
N ALA A 114 -17.10 -15.04 13.89
CA ALA A 114 -16.12 -14.69 12.87
C ALA A 114 -15.79 -15.86 11.93
N ASP A 115 -15.89 -15.64 10.62
CA ASP A 115 -15.50 -16.59 9.57
C ASP A 115 -14.10 -16.30 9.00
N ALA A 116 -13.57 -15.09 9.21
CA ALA A 116 -12.20 -14.73 8.89
C ALA A 116 -11.68 -13.64 9.82
N LEU A 117 -10.35 -13.62 10.05
CA LEU A 117 -9.65 -12.55 10.78
C LEU A 117 -8.88 -11.67 9.78
N VAL A 118 -9.16 -10.37 9.81
CA VAL A 118 -8.44 -9.34 9.06
C VAL A 118 -7.59 -8.52 10.02
N VAL A 119 -6.27 -8.46 9.78
CA VAL A 119 -5.32 -7.76 10.65
C VAL A 119 -4.64 -6.63 9.90
N SER A 120 -4.59 -5.48 10.53
CA SER A 120 -4.08 -4.23 10.00
C SER A 120 -3.36 -3.41 11.06
N ILE A 121 -2.87 -2.23 10.68
CA ILE A 121 -2.42 -1.24 11.64
C ILE A 121 -3.57 -0.86 12.58
N ASP A 122 -3.28 -0.88 13.87
CA ASP A 122 -4.12 -0.37 14.93
C ASP A 122 -3.22 0.34 15.95
N ARG A 123 -3.47 1.64 16.16
CA ARG A 123 -2.68 2.43 17.11
C ARG A 123 -3.14 2.25 18.56
N GLU A 124 -4.27 1.60 18.76
CA GLU A 124 -4.80 1.22 20.08
C GLU A 124 -4.58 -0.26 20.40
N PHE A 125 -3.87 -1.00 19.50
CA PHE A 125 -3.57 -2.42 19.63
C PHE A 125 -2.95 -2.75 20.98
N ASP A 126 -3.55 -3.71 21.69
CA ASP A 126 -3.13 -4.11 23.01
C ASP A 126 -3.10 -5.64 23.24
N TYR A 127 -3.00 -6.08 24.50
CA TYR A 127 -2.96 -7.49 24.86
C TYR A 127 -4.30 -8.21 24.63
N ASP A 128 -5.41 -7.52 24.80
CA ASP A 128 -6.74 -8.10 24.61
C ASP A 128 -6.98 -8.40 23.13
N ASP A 129 -6.45 -7.58 22.20
CA ASP A 129 -6.48 -7.86 20.75
C ASP A 129 -5.70 -9.13 20.41
N LEU A 130 -4.55 -9.37 21.06
CA LEU A 130 -3.82 -10.64 20.89
C LEU A 130 -4.62 -11.83 21.38
N CYS A 131 -5.38 -11.69 22.48
CA CYS A 131 -6.27 -12.76 22.96
C CYS A 131 -7.40 -13.02 21.96
N VAL A 132 -8.05 -11.97 21.45
CA VAL A 132 -9.10 -12.05 20.42
C VAL A 132 -8.55 -12.73 19.16
N ALA A 133 -7.38 -12.32 18.68
CA ALA A 133 -6.73 -12.94 17.52
C ALA A 133 -6.47 -14.42 17.73
N LEU A 134 -5.89 -14.80 18.89
CA LEU A 134 -5.59 -16.19 19.22
C LEU A 134 -6.87 -17.04 19.23
N TRP A 135 -7.91 -16.61 19.95
CA TRP A 135 -9.16 -17.36 20.05
C TRP A 135 -9.86 -17.50 18.69
N THR A 136 -9.84 -16.44 17.87
CA THR A 136 -10.41 -16.47 16.50
C THR A 136 -9.64 -17.46 15.63
N LEU A 137 -8.30 -17.41 15.65
CA LEU A 137 -7.46 -18.26 14.78
C LEU A 137 -7.39 -19.72 15.25
N ASP A 138 -7.60 -20.01 16.55
CA ASP A 138 -7.75 -21.38 17.07
C ASP A 138 -8.95 -22.11 16.49
N ARG A 139 -9.96 -21.40 15.98
CA ARG A 139 -11.10 -21.95 15.24
C ARG A 139 -10.75 -22.39 13.82
N GLY A 140 -9.55 -22.09 13.35
CA GLY A 140 -9.07 -22.48 12.02
C GLY A 140 -9.58 -21.59 10.88
N VAL A 141 -10.08 -20.41 11.19
CA VAL A 141 -10.52 -19.43 10.17
C VAL A 141 -9.35 -18.82 9.39
N PRO A 142 -9.58 -18.29 8.18
CA PRO A 142 -8.58 -17.57 7.40
C PRO A 142 -7.99 -16.36 8.16
N PHE A 143 -6.68 -16.16 7.99
CA PHE A 143 -5.93 -15.03 8.53
C PHE A 143 -5.41 -14.15 7.40
N ILE A 144 -5.90 -12.93 7.30
CA ILE A 144 -5.60 -11.99 6.22
C ILE A 144 -4.92 -10.74 6.78
N GLY A 145 -3.74 -10.39 6.26
CA GLY A 145 -3.05 -9.14 6.54
C GLY A 145 -3.29 -8.11 5.43
N THR A 146 -3.43 -6.82 5.79
CA THR A 146 -3.76 -5.76 4.83
C THR A 146 -2.57 -5.28 4.01
N ASP A 147 -1.37 -5.27 4.58
CA ASP A 147 -0.13 -4.89 3.91
C ASP A 147 1.10 -5.36 4.70
N PRO A 148 2.28 -5.48 4.05
CA PRO A 148 3.47 -6.02 4.69
C PRO A 148 4.29 -5.00 5.48
N ASP A 149 3.95 -3.70 5.45
CA ASP A 149 4.80 -2.62 5.96
C ASP A 149 4.96 -2.71 7.49
N VAL A 150 6.17 -3.06 7.93
CA VAL A 150 6.47 -3.20 9.37
C VAL A 150 6.67 -1.84 10.03
N VAL A 151 7.23 -0.89 9.28
CA VAL A 151 7.54 0.46 9.73
C VAL A 151 7.00 1.47 8.74
N ILE A 152 6.41 2.54 9.23
CA ILE A 152 5.87 3.65 8.43
C ILE A 152 6.63 4.93 8.79
N PRO A 153 7.16 5.67 7.79
CA PRO A 153 7.75 6.98 8.02
C PRO A 153 6.72 7.98 8.53
N ALA A 154 6.98 8.60 9.66
CA ALA A 154 6.17 9.70 10.19
C ALA A 154 7.01 10.98 10.32
N ALA A 155 6.36 12.10 10.67
CA ALA A 155 7.00 13.43 10.65
C ALA A 155 8.21 13.53 11.60
N GLU A 156 8.11 12.96 12.81
CA GLU A 156 9.17 13.05 13.83
C GLU A 156 10.00 11.77 13.93
N ARG A 157 9.34 10.61 13.95
CA ARG A 157 9.96 9.29 14.08
C ARG A 157 9.10 8.25 13.37
N ASP A 158 9.75 7.21 12.87
CA ASP A 158 9.05 6.06 12.31
C ASP A 158 8.15 5.39 13.35
N VAL A 159 7.02 4.85 12.88
CA VAL A 159 6.02 4.17 13.71
C VAL A 159 5.75 2.76 13.16
N PRO A 160 5.27 1.83 14.02
CA PRO A 160 4.86 0.51 13.56
C PRO A 160 3.73 0.59 12.52
N GLY A 161 3.83 -0.23 11.47
CA GLY A 161 2.80 -0.41 10.45
C GLY A 161 2.01 -1.70 10.62
N SER A 162 1.15 -2.00 9.65
CA SER A 162 0.32 -3.22 9.64
C SER A 162 1.15 -4.49 9.76
N GLY A 163 2.29 -4.57 9.08
CA GLY A 163 3.18 -5.72 9.14
C GLY A 163 3.73 -6.00 10.55
N ALA A 164 3.84 -4.99 11.43
CA ALA A 164 4.23 -5.20 12.82
C ALA A 164 3.10 -5.87 13.62
N VAL A 165 1.86 -5.42 13.45
CA VAL A 165 0.67 -6.00 14.10
C VAL A 165 0.42 -7.42 13.57
N ILE A 166 0.49 -7.62 12.26
CA ILE A 166 0.35 -8.94 11.61
C ILE A 166 1.38 -9.93 12.18
N ARG A 167 2.65 -9.52 12.35
CA ARG A 167 3.68 -10.38 12.94
C ARG A 167 3.44 -10.70 14.42
N ALA A 168 2.89 -9.76 15.19
CA ALA A 168 2.51 -10.02 16.58
C ALA A 168 1.39 -11.08 16.66
N VAL A 169 0.37 -10.97 15.81
CA VAL A 169 -0.71 -11.95 15.70
C VAL A 169 -0.18 -13.29 15.17
N ALA A 170 0.65 -13.30 14.13
CA ALA A 170 1.28 -14.53 13.62
C ALA A 170 2.10 -15.25 14.71
N GLY A 171 2.83 -14.46 15.52
CA GLY A 171 3.61 -14.98 16.65
C GLY A 171 2.77 -15.70 17.72
N VAL A 172 1.61 -15.14 18.09
CA VAL A 172 0.73 -15.77 19.07
C VAL A 172 -0.03 -16.96 18.48
N ALA A 173 -0.44 -16.87 17.21
CA ALA A 173 -1.16 -17.93 16.51
C ALA A 173 -0.25 -19.11 16.09
N GLY A 174 1.07 -18.93 16.10
CA GLY A 174 2.04 -19.93 15.64
C GLY A 174 1.93 -20.27 14.14
N ARG A 175 1.34 -19.40 13.34
CA ARG A 175 1.20 -19.54 11.88
C ARG A 175 1.26 -18.19 11.17
N GLU A 176 1.71 -18.21 9.93
CA GLU A 176 1.71 -17.05 9.06
C GLU A 176 0.29 -16.74 8.53
N PRO A 177 0.01 -15.50 8.09
CA PRO A 177 -1.24 -15.18 7.39
C PRO A 177 -1.37 -15.97 6.09
N ASP A 178 -2.61 -16.34 5.76
CA ASP A 178 -2.93 -17.04 4.50
C ASP A 178 -2.76 -16.10 3.30
N ALA A 179 -2.92 -14.79 3.51
CA ALA A 179 -2.64 -13.75 2.53
C ALA A 179 -2.16 -12.47 3.21
N VAL A 180 -1.17 -11.80 2.62
CA VAL A 180 -0.80 -10.42 2.93
C VAL A 180 -1.03 -9.60 1.67
N LEU A 181 -1.89 -8.59 1.79
CA LEU A 181 -2.36 -7.76 0.68
C LEU A 181 -1.52 -6.49 0.50
N GLY A 182 -2.03 -5.49 -0.24
CA GLY A 182 -1.24 -4.31 -0.57
C GLY A 182 -0.10 -4.62 -1.55
N LYS A 183 0.79 -3.65 -1.79
CA LYS A 183 2.02 -3.86 -2.59
C LYS A 183 2.96 -4.83 -1.83
N PRO A 184 3.58 -5.79 -2.47
CA PRO A 184 3.56 -6.17 -3.87
C PRO A 184 2.69 -7.41 -4.16
N SER A 185 1.52 -7.58 -3.50
CA SER A 185 0.65 -8.74 -3.70
C SER A 185 0.21 -8.91 -5.16
N GLU A 186 -0.12 -10.13 -5.56
CA GLU A 186 -0.61 -10.42 -6.91
C GLU A 186 -1.86 -9.59 -7.25
N LEU A 187 -2.78 -9.46 -6.30
CA LEU A 187 -3.99 -8.67 -6.49
C LEU A 187 -3.69 -7.17 -6.65
N ALA A 188 -2.71 -6.62 -5.91
CA ALA A 188 -2.29 -5.23 -6.11
C ALA A 188 -1.70 -5.01 -7.51
N VAL A 189 -0.88 -5.96 -8.00
CA VAL A 189 -0.34 -5.95 -9.37
C VAL A 189 -1.47 -6.00 -10.41
N GLU A 190 -2.44 -6.89 -10.22
CA GLU A 190 -3.60 -7.01 -11.11
C GLU A 190 -4.41 -5.71 -11.16
N MET A 191 -4.76 -5.15 -10.00
CA MET A 191 -5.52 -3.90 -9.90
C MET A 191 -4.80 -2.72 -10.55
N VAL A 192 -3.48 -2.64 -10.40
CA VAL A 192 -2.65 -1.64 -11.09
C VAL A 192 -2.73 -1.82 -12.59
N ARG A 193 -2.49 -3.04 -13.10
CA ARG A 193 -2.56 -3.32 -14.54
C ARG A 193 -3.92 -3.04 -15.16
N GLU A 194 -5.00 -3.38 -14.47
CA GLU A 194 -6.37 -3.10 -14.93
C GLU A 194 -6.67 -1.60 -15.07
N ARG A 195 -6.02 -0.78 -14.23
CA ARG A 195 -6.27 0.67 -14.21
C ARG A 195 -5.40 1.44 -15.22
N LEU A 196 -4.30 0.86 -15.65
CA LEU A 196 -3.43 1.45 -16.65
C LEU A 196 -3.94 1.16 -18.07
N SER A 197 -3.90 2.15 -18.93
CA SER A 197 -4.39 2.06 -20.32
C SER A 197 -3.30 1.77 -21.33
N CYS A 198 -2.11 1.38 -20.87
CA CYS A 198 -0.94 1.11 -21.71
C CYS A 198 -0.25 -0.20 -21.27
N PRO A 199 0.59 -0.80 -22.15
CA PRO A 199 1.36 -1.98 -21.80
C PRO A 199 2.33 -1.73 -20.63
N PRO A 200 2.64 -2.75 -19.80
CA PRO A 200 3.53 -2.59 -18.65
C PRO A 200 4.91 -2.01 -18.98
N GLU A 201 5.48 -2.35 -20.14
CA GLU A 201 6.77 -1.85 -20.61
C GLU A 201 6.78 -0.34 -20.95
N GLU A 202 5.61 0.28 -21.04
CA GLU A 202 5.41 1.71 -21.20
C GLU A 202 5.05 2.41 -19.88
N CYS A 203 5.19 1.70 -18.76
CA CYS A 203 4.84 2.20 -17.44
C CYS A 203 6.07 2.32 -16.53
N LEU A 204 6.06 3.35 -15.69
CA LEU A 204 7.00 3.53 -14.58
C LEU A 204 6.35 3.12 -13.27
N VAL A 205 7.14 2.56 -12.34
CA VAL A 205 6.82 2.54 -10.92
C VAL A 205 7.86 3.38 -10.20
N VAL A 206 7.42 4.35 -9.41
CA VAL A 206 8.28 5.22 -8.61
C VAL A 206 7.91 5.07 -7.16
N GLY A 207 8.83 4.63 -6.33
CA GLY A 207 8.61 4.43 -4.90
C GLY A 207 9.90 4.50 -4.10
N ASP A 208 9.79 4.48 -2.78
CA ASP A 208 10.89 4.62 -1.84
C ASP A 208 11.32 3.29 -1.18
N ARG A 209 10.60 2.18 -1.49
CA ARG A 209 10.85 0.88 -0.89
C ARG A 209 11.13 -0.21 -1.92
N VAL A 210 12.20 -0.94 -1.66
CA VAL A 210 12.62 -2.05 -2.54
C VAL A 210 11.65 -3.23 -2.43
N ASP A 211 11.24 -3.57 -1.21
CA ASP A 211 10.43 -4.75 -0.90
C ASP A 211 8.95 -4.62 -1.31
N THR A 212 8.45 -3.41 -1.52
CA THR A 212 7.05 -3.18 -1.92
C THR A 212 6.92 -2.52 -3.29
N ASP A 213 7.53 -1.34 -3.50
CA ASP A 213 7.35 -0.58 -4.75
C ASP A 213 8.12 -1.16 -5.92
N ILE A 214 9.42 -1.42 -5.70
CA ILE A 214 10.27 -1.98 -6.74
C ILE A 214 9.82 -3.42 -7.05
N ALA A 215 9.48 -4.19 -6.00
CA ALA A 215 8.92 -5.52 -6.17
C ALA A 215 7.57 -5.52 -6.92
N LEU A 216 6.70 -4.52 -6.70
CA LEU A 216 5.46 -4.35 -7.47
C LEU A 216 5.79 -4.12 -8.96
N GLY A 217 6.72 -3.21 -9.24
CA GLY A 217 7.12 -2.87 -10.60
C GLY A 217 7.73 -4.06 -11.34
N GLU A 218 8.64 -4.80 -10.68
CA GLU A 218 9.24 -6.03 -11.25
C GLU A 218 8.16 -7.07 -11.58
N ARG A 219 7.27 -7.37 -10.63
CA ARG A 219 6.15 -8.32 -10.84
C ARG A 219 5.19 -7.85 -11.92
N ALA A 220 5.00 -6.54 -12.04
CA ALA A 220 4.17 -5.95 -13.07
C ALA A 220 4.85 -5.86 -14.45
N GLY A 221 6.16 -6.08 -14.57
CA GLY A 221 6.91 -5.91 -15.81
C GLY A 221 7.08 -4.45 -16.22
N MET A 222 7.15 -3.54 -15.26
CA MET A 222 7.28 -2.09 -15.44
C MET A 222 8.72 -1.64 -15.17
N THR A 223 9.11 -0.49 -15.69
CA THR A 223 10.39 0.14 -15.33
C THR A 223 10.32 0.72 -13.92
N THR A 224 11.29 0.37 -13.08
CA THR A 224 11.31 0.70 -11.66
C THR A 224 12.26 1.84 -11.34
N VAL A 225 11.80 2.77 -10.50
CA VAL A 225 12.54 3.95 -10.07
C VAL A 225 12.49 4.05 -8.54
N LEU A 226 13.63 3.83 -7.89
CA LEU A 226 13.77 4.04 -6.46
C LEU A 226 14.06 5.52 -6.17
N VAL A 227 13.30 6.13 -5.26
CA VAL A 227 13.59 7.46 -4.73
C VAL A 227 14.22 7.35 -3.35
N ARG A 228 15.24 8.17 -3.06
CA ARG A 228 15.95 8.20 -1.77
C ARG A 228 15.33 9.17 -0.76
N SER A 229 14.10 9.59 -0.99
CA SER A 229 13.40 10.52 -0.10
C SER A 229 12.62 9.85 1.04
N GLY A 230 12.55 8.53 1.08
CA GLY A 230 11.75 7.75 2.03
C GLY A 230 12.56 6.77 2.89
N VAL A 231 12.16 5.49 2.91
CA VAL A 231 12.66 4.45 3.83
C VAL A 231 14.03 3.91 3.39
N ASP A 232 14.18 3.48 2.14
CA ASP A 232 15.38 2.81 1.65
C ASP A 232 16.42 3.80 1.11
N ASN A 233 16.75 4.83 1.92
CA ASN A 233 17.70 5.89 1.56
C ASN A 233 19.09 5.39 1.17
N ASP A 234 19.57 4.36 1.86
CA ASP A 234 20.93 3.81 1.75
C ASP A 234 20.95 2.39 1.16
N ALA A 235 19.79 1.87 0.71
CA ALA A 235 19.71 0.54 0.12
C ALA A 235 20.65 0.43 -1.08
N ALA A 236 21.61 -0.47 -0.96
CA ALA A 236 22.44 -0.85 -2.10
C ALA A 236 21.56 -1.68 -3.05
N PRO A 237 21.48 -1.32 -4.34
CA PRO A 237 20.67 -2.08 -5.29
C PRO A 237 21.08 -3.55 -5.30
N GLY A 238 20.17 -4.46 -4.95
CA GLY A 238 20.31 -5.89 -5.21
C GLY A 238 20.94 -6.74 -4.11
N GLU A 239 21.19 -6.25 -2.89
CA GLU A 239 21.75 -7.11 -1.83
C GLU A 239 20.69 -8.04 -1.19
N ASP A 240 19.43 -7.62 -1.04
CA ASP A 240 18.37 -8.43 -0.42
C ASP A 240 16.98 -8.29 -1.10
N GLY A 241 16.91 -8.04 -2.42
CA GLY A 241 15.62 -7.85 -3.10
C GLY A 241 15.74 -7.51 -4.58
N PRO A 242 14.64 -7.12 -5.23
CA PRO A 242 14.67 -6.68 -6.62
C PRO A 242 15.52 -5.42 -6.79
N ALA A 243 16.33 -5.38 -7.88
CA ALA A 243 17.15 -4.22 -8.18
C ALA A 243 16.34 -3.19 -8.97
N PRO A 244 16.29 -1.91 -8.54
CA PRO A 244 15.63 -0.87 -9.32
C PRO A 244 16.39 -0.59 -10.62
N ASP A 245 15.66 -0.34 -11.72
CA ASP A 245 16.27 0.06 -13.01
C ASP A 245 16.93 1.44 -12.92
N HIS A 246 16.34 2.34 -12.11
CA HIS A 246 16.84 3.69 -11.87
C HIS A 246 16.80 4.05 -10.40
N VAL A 247 17.73 4.91 -9.97
CA VAL A 247 17.78 5.51 -8.63
C VAL A 247 17.91 7.01 -8.78
N ILE A 248 17.03 7.77 -8.11
CA ILE A 248 17.05 9.24 -8.06
C ILE A 248 16.86 9.71 -6.62
N ASP A 249 17.28 10.95 -6.30
CA ASP A 249 17.17 11.42 -4.91
C ASP A 249 15.72 11.68 -4.50
N HIS A 250 14.90 12.19 -5.42
CA HIS A 250 13.46 12.46 -5.23
C HIS A 250 12.75 12.59 -6.58
N LEU A 251 11.43 12.48 -6.63
CA LEU A 251 10.62 12.53 -7.87
C LEU A 251 10.90 13.78 -8.73
N GLY A 252 11.35 14.90 -8.13
CA GLY A 252 11.74 16.10 -8.89
C GLY A 252 12.89 15.91 -9.86
N GLN A 253 13.61 14.79 -9.81
CA GLN A 253 14.68 14.44 -10.77
C GLN A 253 14.22 13.47 -11.87
N ILE A 254 12.92 13.27 -12.03
CA ILE A 254 12.36 12.28 -12.97
C ILE A 254 12.83 12.48 -14.43
N ASP A 255 13.23 13.70 -14.81
CA ASP A 255 13.80 13.97 -16.15
C ASP A 255 15.01 13.09 -16.48
N ARG A 256 15.76 12.61 -15.45
CA ARG A 256 16.89 11.71 -15.65
C ARG A 256 16.48 10.32 -16.14
N VAL A 257 15.21 9.96 -15.93
CA VAL A 257 14.62 8.69 -16.36
C VAL A 257 13.90 8.84 -17.69
N LEU A 258 13.32 10.02 -17.95
CA LEU A 258 12.55 10.31 -19.16
C LEU A 258 13.41 10.71 -20.37
N ALA A 259 14.71 10.93 -20.18
CA ALA A 259 15.65 11.42 -21.19
C ALA A 259 15.97 10.39 -22.29
#